data_3ddbad8743f98f20fffda61acd1094e0
#
_entry.id   3ddbad8743f98f20fffda61acd1094e0
#
_cell.length_a   1.000
_cell.length_b   1.000
_cell.length_c   1.000
_cell.angle_alpha   90.00
_cell.angle_beta   90.00
_cell.angle_gamma   90.00
#
_symmetry.space_group_name_H-M   'P 1'
#
loop_
_entity.id
_entity.type
_entity.pdbx_description
1 polymer ?
#
loop_
_entity_poly.entity_id
_entity_poly.type
_entity_poly.pdbx_seq_one_letter_code
_entity_poly.pdbx_strand_id
1 'polypeptide(L)'
;EAAQRALNAIAVREELLDVADQRMKEDVAAKQGIDAMNEAWSCIQEGNALLTQAATVVSDTTADNVAKSTEFTTSAQAQFSKAKECIAKAKGFYPAANFDASLAYVNKRIDATNEALASNAAILIQDKATAESHNDAYNRADQEAVEMAKALPKQFSQPVVDAYASATADLVSRYDSLRSDAASNDAYLREYLGQD
;
A
#
# COMPACT_ATOMS: atom_id res chain seq x y z
N GLU A 1 -12.94 -46.40 -23.43
CA GLU A 1 -13.45 -45.31 -22.58
C GLU A 1 -12.63 -45.16 -21.30
N ALA A 2 -12.37 -46.24 -20.52
CA ALA A 2 -11.59 -46.14 -19.25
C ALA A 2 -10.19 -45.56 -19.43
N ALA A 3 -9.45 -45.95 -20.48
CA ALA A 3 -8.12 -45.40 -20.78
C ALA A 3 -8.21 -43.89 -21.06
N GLN A 4 -9.24 -43.40 -21.76
CA GLN A 4 -9.40 -41.97 -22.00
C GLN A 4 -9.75 -41.22 -20.72
N ARG A 5 -10.57 -41.80 -19.84
CA ARG A 5 -10.87 -41.23 -18.51
C ARG A 5 -9.64 -41.16 -17.63
N ALA A 6 -8.77 -42.17 -17.68
CA ALA A 6 -7.52 -42.14 -16.95
C ALA A 6 -6.56 -41.02 -17.44
N LEU A 7 -6.44 -40.84 -18.78
CA LEU A 7 -5.67 -39.74 -19.36
C LEU A 7 -6.25 -38.38 -18.99
N ASN A 8 -7.56 -38.22 -19.04
CA ASN A 8 -8.25 -36.99 -18.62
C ASN A 8 -8.02 -36.71 -17.14
N ALA A 9 -8.05 -37.74 -16.28
CA ALA A 9 -7.79 -37.61 -14.84
C ALA A 9 -6.35 -37.09 -14.57
N ILE A 10 -5.38 -37.50 -15.37
CA ILE A 10 -4.00 -36.97 -15.29
C ILE A 10 -3.95 -35.50 -15.73
N ALA A 11 -4.49 -35.19 -16.92
CA ALA A 11 -4.48 -33.85 -17.48
C ALA A 11 -5.16 -32.82 -16.54
N VAL A 12 -6.30 -33.18 -15.96
CA VAL A 12 -7.02 -32.33 -14.99
C VAL A 12 -6.18 -32.07 -13.74
N ARG A 13 -5.43 -33.06 -13.25
CA ARG A 13 -4.54 -32.88 -12.08
C ARG A 13 -3.35 -32.02 -12.38
N GLU A 14 -2.74 -32.15 -13.58
CA GLU A 14 -1.66 -31.27 -14.02
C GLU A 14 -2.17 -29.82 -14.08
N GLU A 15 -3.35 -29.59 -14.64
CA GLU A 15 -3.95 -28.26 -14.70
C GLU A 15 -4.31 -27.70 -13.31
N LEU A 16 -4.77 -28.55 -12.37
CA LEU A 16 -4.99 -28.15 -10.97
C LEU A 16 -3.70 -27.67 -10.30
N LEU A 17 -2.58 -28.35 -10.55
CA LEU A 17 -1.27 -27.93 -10.02
C LEU A 17 -0.85 -26.58 -10.59
N ASP A 18 -1.05 -26.37 -11.90
CA ASP A 18 -0.74 -25.08 -12.53
C ASP A 18 -1.55 -23.92 -11.96
N VAL A 19 -2.88 -24.14 -11.77
CA VAL A 19 -3.76 -23.13 -11.15
C VAL A 19 -3.37 -22.87 -9.71
N ALA A 20 -3.01 -23.90 -8.95
CA ALA A 20 -2.56 -23.75 -7.56
C ALA A 20 -1.24 -22.98 -7.48
N ASP A 21 -0.28 -23.24 -8.38
CA ASP A 21 0.99 -22.52 -8.44
C ASP A 21 0.78 -21.03 -8.81
N GLN A 22 -0.09 -20.75 -9.79
CA GLN A 22 -0.45 -19.38 -10.14
C GLN A 22 -1.08 -18.65 -8.95
N ARG A 23 -2.03 -19.27 -8.24
CA ARG A 23 -2.65 -18.68 -7.06
C ARG A 23 -1.64 -18.42 -5.95
N MET A 24 -0.74 -19.35 -5.69
CA MET A 24 0.30 -19.17 -4.69
C MET A 24 1.22 -17.97 -5.02
N LYS A 25 1.55 -17.75 -6.29
CA LYS A 25 2.32 -16.57 -6.72
C LYS A 25 1.56 -15.27 -6.45
N GLU A 26 0.27 -15.23 -6.76
CA GLU A 26 -0.59 -14.08 -6.45
C GLU A 26 -0.69 -13.85 -4.93
N ASP A 27 -0.87 -14.90 -4.13
CA ASP A 27 -0.93 -14.83 -2.65
C ASP A 27 0.35 -14.21 -2.07
N VAL A 28 1.52 -14.65 -2.57
CA VAL A 28 2.82 -14.11 -2.12
C VAL A 28 2.98 -12.64 -2.51
N ALA A 29 2.67 -12.28 -3.76
CA ALA A 29 2.77 -10.91 -4.22
C ALA A 29 1.81 -9.98 -3.47
N ALA A 30 0.56 -10.40 -3.26
CA ALA A 30 -0.43 -9.65 -2.51
C ALA A 30 0.01 -9.44 -1.06
N LYS A 31 0.51 -10.49 -0.39
CA LYS A 31 1.05 -10.37 0.97
C LYS A 31 2.17 -9.34 1.05
N GLN A 32 3.14 -9.40 0.15
CA GLN A 32 4.26 -8.45 0.10
C GLN A 32 3.79 -7.02 -0.15
N GLY A 33 2.82 -6.83 -1.05
CA GLY A 33 2.20 -5.54 -1.32
C GLY A 33 1.45 -4.98 -0.11
N ILE A 34 0.67 -5.82 0.59
CA ILE A 34 -0.06 -5.45 1.82
C ILE A 34 0.94 -5.06 2.93
N ASP A 35 1.98 -5.85 3.15
CA ASP A 35 3.00 -5.58 4.17
C ASP A 35 3.69 -4.22 3.90
N ALA A 36 4.04 -3.94 2.64
CA ALA A 36 4.63 -2.66 2.24
C ALA A 36 3.67 -1.47 2.45
N MET A 37 2.37 -1.62 2.15
CA MET A 37 1.37 -0.58 2.40
C MET A 37 1.13 -0.34 3.89
N ASN A 38 1.18 -1.38 4.71
CA ASN A 38 1.07 -1.25 6.17
C ASN A 38 2.30 -0.52 6.75
N GLU A 39 3.50 -0.80 6.24
CA GLU A 39 4.70 -0.04 6.61
C GLU A 39 4.59 1.43 6.19
N ALA A 40 4.09 1.71 4.97
CA ALA A 40 3.83 3.06 4.51
C ALA A 40 2.87 3.81 5.45
N TRP A 41 1.80 3.16 5.88
CA TRP A 41 0.84 3.75 6.81
C TRP A 41 1.48 4.08 8.17
N SER A 42 2.29 3.17 8.71
CA SER A 42 3.03 3.43 9.96
C SER A 42 3.94 4.66 9.84
N CYS A 43 4.68 4.78 8.74
CA CYS A 43 5.52 5.95 8.47
C CYS A 43 4.69 7.25 8.36
N ILE A 44 3.51 7.19 7.72
CA ILE A 44 2.60 8.34 7.64
C ILE A 44 2.14 8.79 9.04
N GLN A 45 1.74 7.85 9.89
CA GLN A 45 1.31 8.16 11.24
C GLN A 45 2.44 8.79 12.07
N GLU A 46 3.65 8.25 11.98
CA GLU A 46 4.83 8.80 12.66
C GLU A 46 5.18 10.20 12.13
N GLY A 47 5.17 10.40 10.81
CA GLY A 47 5.39 11.70 10.18
C GLY A 47 4.38 12.75 10.65
N ASN A 48 3.09 12.40 10.73
CA ASN A 48 2.05 13.28 11.24
C ASN A 48 2.25 13.64 12.72
N ALA A 49 2.64 12.67 13.55
CA ALA A 49 2.93 12.92 14.96
C ALA A 49 4.13 13.87 15.12
N LEU A 50 5.18 13.71 14.33
CA LEU A 50 6.35 14.60 14.32
C LEU A 50 6.00 16.02 13.88
N LEU A 51 5.15 16.19 12.86
CA LEU A 51 4.66 17.52 12.46
C LEU A 51 3.85 18.20 13.58
N THR A 52 3.04 17.44 14.31
CA THR A 52 2.31 17.98 15.48
C THR A 52 3.28 18.45 16.57
N GLN A 53 4.35 17.70 16.82
CA GLN A 53 5.41 18.12 17.77
C GLN A 53 6.13 19.37 17.27
N ALA A 54 6.48 19.43 15.98
CA ALA A 54 7.11 20.61 15.38
C ALA A 54 6.26 21.88 15.56
N ALA A 55 4.97 21.78 15.25
CA ALA A 55 4.03 22.90 15.42
C ALA A 55 3.87 23.35 16.89
N THR A 56 3.90 22.39 17.82
CA THR A 56 3.79 22.68 19.25
C THR A 56 5.00 23.47 19.76
N VAL A 57 6.22 23.07 19.38
CA VAL A 57 7.43 23.78 19.88
C VAL A 57 7.64 25.13 19.21
N VAL A 58 7.25 25.31 17.95
CA VAL A 58 7.45 26.59 17.24
C VAL A 58 6.40 27.65 17.60
N SER A 59 5.41 27.31 18.41
CA SER A 59 4.44 28.29 18.95
C SER A 59 5.12 29.45 19.73
N ASP A 60 6.31 29.17 20.27
CA ASP A 60 7.24 30.20 20.78
C ASP A 60 8.48 30.19 19.87
N THR A 61 8.71 31.28 19.13
CA THR A 61 9.72 31.41 18.07
C THR A 61 11.11 31.75 18.59
N THR A 62 11.51 31.19 19.73
CA THR A 62 12.92 31.24 20.16
C THR A 62 13.81 30.42 19.22
N ALA A 63 15.08 30.80 19.11
CA ALA A 63 16.03 30.08 18.25
C ALA A 63 16.11 28.56 18.56
N ASP A 64 16.08 28.21 19.87
CA ASP A 64 16.09 26.83 20.32
C ASP A 64 14.83 26.06 19.91
N ASN A 65 13.65 26.69 20.01
CA ASN A 65 12.39 26.07 19.63
C ASN A 65 12.28 25.92 18.10
N VAL A 66 12.75 26.91 17.34
CA VAL A 66 12.82 26.80 15.87
C VAL A 66 13.77 25.69 15.43
N ALA A 67 14.93 25.54 16.11
CA ALA A 67 15.85 24.44 15.85
C ALA A 67 15.19 23.07 16.12
N LYS A 68 14.52 22.90 17.25
CA LYS A 68 13.74 21.67 17.56
C LYS A 68 12.62 21.41 16.58
N SER A 69 11.85 22.44 16.18
CA SER A 69 10.83 22.32 15.14
C SER A 69 11.42 21.85 13.81
N THR A 70 12.60 22.37 13.46
CA THR A 70 13.32 21.95 12.25
C THR A 70 13.74 20.48 12.32
N GLU A 71 14.23 19.99 13.46
CA GLU A 71 14.57 18.57 13.67
C GLU A 71 13.34 17.67 13.51
N PHE A 72 12.21 18.01 14.17
CA PHE A 72 10.97 17.25 14.03
C PHE A 72 10.43 17.27 12.60
N THR A 73 10.46 18.42 11.94
CA THR A 73 9.97 18.54 10.56
C THR A 73 10.85 17.75 9.58
N THR A 74 12.17 17.78 9.75
CA THR A 74 13.10 16.97 8.95
C THR A 74 12.87 15.48 9.16
N SER A 75 12.63 15.06 10.40
CA SER A 75 12.30 13.68 10.73
C SER A 75 10.94 13.27 10.12
N ALA A 76 9.94 14.15 10.15
CA ALA A 76 8.65 13.94 9.51
C ALA A 76 8.79 13.77 7.98
N GLN A 77 9.59 14.62 7.35
CA GLN A 77 9.89 14.51 5.91
C GLN A 77 10.52 13.17 5.55
N ALA A 78 11.45 12.69 6.36
CA ALA A 78 12.08 11.38 6.18
C ALA A 78 11.05 10.25 6.28
N GLN A 79 10.10 10.32 7.22
CA GLN A 79 9.04 9.34 7.34
C GLN A 79 8.08 9.35 6.13
N PHE A 80 7.68 10.52 5.64
CA PHE A 80 6.84 10.59 4.43
C PHE A 80 7.59 10.11 3.19
N SER A 81 8.89 10.38 3.07
CA SER A 81 9.73 9.86 2.00
C SER A 81 9.81 8.33 2.05
N LYS A 82 10.00 7.75 3.23
CA LYS A 82 9.97 6.31 3.44
C LYS A 82 8.59 5.72 3.10
N ALA A 83 7.50 6.38 3.48
CA ALA A 83 6.16 5.96 3.10
C ALA A 83 5.98 5.90 1.57
N LYS A 84 6.48 6.91 0.84
CA LYS A 84 6.49 6.93 -0.63
C LYS A 84 7.27 5.75 -1.23
N GLU A 85 8.43 5.42 -0.66
CA GLU A 85 9.23 4.26 -1.08
C GLU A 85 8.49 2.93 -0.83
N CYS A 86 7.80 2.81 0.31
CA CYS A 86 7.00 1.63 0.62
C CYS A 86 5.82 1.46 -0.35
N ILE A 87 5.14 2.55 -0.73
CA ILE A 87 4.10 2.52 -1.76
C ILE A 87 4.69 2.10 -3.13
N ALA A 88 5.89 2.59 -3.47
CA ALA A 88 6.58 2.19 -4.69
C ALA A 88 6.96 0.69 -4.68
N LYS A 89 7.37 0.15 -3.53
CA LYS A 89 7.59 -1.31 -3.35
C LYS A 89 6.28 -2.09 -3.54
N ALA A 90 5.18 -1.64 -2.92
CA ALA A 90 3.87 -2.26 -3.09
C ALA A 90 3.44 -2.29 -4.56
N LYS A 91 3.67 -1.21 -5.30
CA LYS A 91 3.43 -1.14 -6.75
C LYS A 91 4.31 -2.11 -7.54
N GLY A 92 5.54 -2.35 -7.09
CA GLY A 92 6.44 -3.35 -7.69
C GLY A 92 5.91 -4.77 -7.53
N PHE A 93 5.33 -5.11 -6.38
CA PHE A 93 4.73 -6.43 -6.12
C PHE A 93 3.37 -6.58 -6.79
N TYR A 94 2.56 -5.51 -6.82
CA TYR A 94 1.19 -5.55 -7.35
C TYR A 94 0.89 -4.36 -8.26
N PRO A 95 1.41 -4.36 -9.53
CA PRO A 95 1.30 -3.23 -10.45
C PRO A 95 -0.13 -2.88 -10.85
N ALA A 96 -1.07 -3.84 -10.78
CA ALA A 96 -2.47 -3.64 -11.13
C ALA A 96 -3.26 -2.83 -10.08
N ALA A 97 -2.73 -2.67 -8.85
CA ALA A 97 -3.38 -1.89 -7.81
C ALA A 97 -3.24 -0.38 -8.07
N ASN A 98 -4.29 0.39 -7.73
CA ASN A 98 -4.29 1.84 -7.87
C ASN A 98 -3.79 2.51 -6.58
N PHE A 99 -2.62 3.12 -6.63
CA PHE A 99 -1.97 3.82 -5.51
C PHE A 99 -2.05 5.35 -5.62
N ASP A 100 -2.78 5.91 -6.59
CA ASP A 100 -2.74 7.34 -6.91
C ASP A 100 -3.15 8.21 -5.72
N ALA A 101 -4.23 7.87 -5.02
CA ALA A 101 -4.68 8.61 -3.85
C ALA A 101 -3.65 8.60 -2.71
N SER A 102 -3.03 7.44 -2.45
CA SER A 102 -2.01 7.29 -1.42
C SER A 102 -0.75 8.09 -1.74
N LEU A 103 -0.31 8.06 -3.01
CA LEU A 103 0.85 8.83 -3.48
C LEU A 103 0.58 10.34 -3.45
N ALA A 104 -0.61 10.78 -3.89
CA ALA A 104 -0.99 12.18 -3.86
C ALA A 104 -0.97 12.72 -2.42
N TYR A 105 -1.55 11.97 -1.47
CA TYR A 105 -1.53 12.32 -0.06
C TYR A 105 -0.11 12.47 0.50
N VAL A 106 0.73 11.45 0.30
CA VAL A 106 2.12 11.46 0.80
C VAL A 106 2.94 12.60 0.18
N ASN A 107 2.80 12.84 -1.14
CA ASN A 107 3.48 13.96 -1.79
C ASN A 107 3.04 15.31 -1.18
N LYS A 108 1.74 15.49 -0.92
CA LYS A 108 1.23 16.72 -0.29
C LYS A 108 1.79 16.92 1.12
N ARG A 109 1.98 15.82 1.89
CA ARG A 109 2.64 15.90 3.20
C ARG A 109 4.11 16.29 3.09
N ILE A 110 4.82 15.79 2.07
CA ILE A 110 6.20 16.21 1.76
C ILE A 110 6.25 17.70 1.40
N ASP A 111 5.32 18.18 0.57
CA ASP A 111 5.23 19.61 0.22
C ASP A 111 5.02 20.46 1.48
N ALA A 112 4.11 20.07 2.38
CA ALA A 112 3.89 20.76 3.64
C ALA A 112 5.18 20.80 4.49
N THR A 113 5.94 19.71 4.59
CA THR A 113 7.21 19.72 5.33
C THR A 113 8.25 20.66 4.72
N ASN A 114 8.31 20.77 3.39
CA ASN A 114 9.21 21.71 2.71
C ASN A 114 8.88 23.17 3.10
N GLU A 115 7.60 23.52 3.10
CA GLU A 115 7.14 24.86 3.46
C GLU A 115 7.42 25.16 4.94
N ALA A 116 7.20 24.20 5.85
CA ALA A 116 7.52 24.35 7.27
C ALA A 116 9.03 24.57 7.49
N LEU A 117 9.90 23.84 6.80
CA LEU A 117 11.35 24.02 6.88
C LEU A 117 11.78 25.39 6.35
N ALA A 118 11.19 25.85 5.25
CA ALA A 118 11.45 27.16 4.69
C ALA A 118 11.00 28.31 5.64
N SER A 119 9.84 28.16 6.27
CA SER A 119 9.35 29.09 7.30
C SER A 119 10.33 29.15 8.48
N ASN A 120 10.75 28.01 9.03
CA ASN A 120 11.71 27.94 10.13
C ASN A 120 13.04 28.61 9.77
N ALA A 121 13.55 28.40 8.54
CA ALA A 121 14.78 29.04 8.08
C ALA A 121 14.63 30.57 8.01
N ALA A 122 13.51 31.08 7.52
CA ALA A 122 13.22 32.51 7.46
C ALA A 122 13.10 33.14 8.86
N ILE A 123 12.52 32.47 9.83
CA ILE A 123 12.44 32.91 11.23
C ILE A 123 13.85 33.11 11.82
N LEU A 124 14.76 32.18 11.58
CA LEU A 124 16.15 32.24 12.11
C LEU A 124 16.94 33.46 11.59
N ILE A 125 16.65 33.90 10.37
CA ILE A 125 17.27 35.10 9.80
C ILE A 125 16.42 36.38 10.00
N GLN A 126 15.36 36.28 10.79
CA GLN A 126 14.42 37.37 11.09
C GLN A 126 13.72 37.96 9.86
N ASP A 127 13.58 37.20 8.79
CA ASP A 127 12.79 37.57 7.60
C ASP A 127 11.32 37.20 7.83
N LYS A 128 10.61 38.11 8.51
CA LYS A 128 9.20 37.90 8.90
C LYS A 128 8.29 37.69 7.69
N ALA A 129 8.47 38.48 6.62
CA ALA A 129 7.58 38.41 5.45
C ALA A 129 7.70 37.05 4.74
N THR A 130 8.93 36.56 4.56
CA THR A 130 9.18 35.23 3.97
C THR A 130 8.68 34.11 4.89
N ALA A 131 8.88 34.24 6.22
CA ALA A 131 8.36 33.27 7.18
C ALA A 131 6.81 33.15 7.15
N GLU A 132 6.10 34.29 7.13
CA GLU A 132 4.64 34.32 7.01
C GLU A 132 4.17 33.71 5.70
N SER A 133 4.80 34.00 4.58
CA SER A 133 4.46 33.45 3.27
C SER A 133 4.57 31.91 3.24
N HIS A 134 5.66 31.35 3.79
CA HIS A 134 5.86 29.90 3.87
C HIS A 134 4.91 29.26 4.88
N ASN A 135 4.62 29.91 6.00
CA ASN A 135 3.64 29.42 6.96
C ASN A 135 2.23 29.34 6.36
N ASP A 136 1.83 30.33 5.55
CA ASP A 136 0.55 30.31 4.84
C ASP A 136 0.52 29.20 3.77
N ALA A 137 1.65 28.94 3.09
CA ALA A 137 1.77 27.84 2.15
C ALA A 137 1.71 26.48 2.85
N TYR A 138 2.38 26.33 4.00
CA TYR A 138 2.25 25.16 4.87
C TYR A 138 0.80 24.88 5.26
N ASN A 139 0.10 25.91 5.78
CA ASN A 139 -1.30 25.77 6.23
C ASN A 139 -2.22 25.33 5.08
N ARG A 140 -2.01 25.86 3.87
CA ARG A 140 -2.76 25.41 2.68
C ARG A 140 -2.45 23.98 2.32
N ALA A 141 -1.19 23.59 2.28
CA ALA A 141 -0.77 22.23 1.95
C ALA A 141 -1.29 21.22 3.00
N ASP A 142 -1.25 21.58 4.28
CA ASP A 142 -1.79 20.75 5.37
C ASP A 142 -3.32 20.58 5.25
N GLN A 143 -4.06 21.65 4.97
CA GLN A 143 -5.48 21.59 4.70
C GLN A 143 -5.84 20.71 3.50
N GLU A 144 -5.10 20.85 2.40
CA GLU A 144 -5.28 19.99 1.23
C GLU A 144 -4.99 18.52 1.56
N ALA A 145 -3.95 18.24 2.34
CA ALA A 145 -3.65 16.88 2.80
C ALA A 145 -4.78 16.32 3.69
N VAL A 146 -5.38 17.12 4.57
CA VAL A 146 -6.54 16.72 5.38
C VAL A 146 -7.74 16.35 4.50
N GLU A 147 -8.01 17.13 3.43
CA GLU A 147 -9.07 16.78 2.47
C GLU A 147 -8.75 15.51 1.69
N MET A 148 -7.49 15.35 1.22
CA MET A 148 -7.05 14.13 0.54
C MET A 148 -7.17 12.90 1.43
N ALA A 149 -6.93 13.02 2.75
CA ALA A 149 -7.06 11.92 3.70
C ALA A 149 -8.47 11.32 3.73
N LYS A 150 -9.50 12.11 3.44
CA LYS A 150 -10.91 11.63 3.37
C LYS A 150 -11.15 10.68 2.20
N ALA A 151 -10.35 10.78 1.14
CA ALA A 151 -10.42 9.91 -0.03
C ALA A 151 -9.55 8.65 0.11
N LEU A 152 -8.74 8.54 1.17
CA LEU A 152 -7.95 7.34 1.44
C LEU A 152 -8.87 6.18 1.84
N PRO A 153 -8.53 4.94 1.44
CA PRO A 153 -9.27 3.78 1.84
C PRO A 153 -9.17 3.58 3.37
N LYS A 154 -10.22 3.00 3.99
CA LYS A 154 -10.23 2.70 5.42
C LYS A 154 -9.07 1.81 5.87
N GLN A 155 -8.68 0.87 5.02
CA GLN A 155 -7.43 0.11 5.15
C GLN A 155 -6.48 0.60 4.08
N PHE A 156 -5.33 1.10 4.47
CA PHE A 156 -4.38 1.70 3.54
C PHE A 156 -3.88 0.71 2.46
N SER A 157 -3.92 -0.60 2.78
CA SER A 157 -3.60 -1.70 1.87
C SER A 157 -4.77 -2.14 0.95
N GLN A 158 -5.97 -1.53 1.07
CA GLN A 158 -7.15 -1.92 0.30
C GLN A 158 -6.92 -1.99 -1.22
N PRO A 159 -6.16 -1.07 -1.86
CA PRO A 159 -5.89 -1.16 -3.29
C PRO A 159 -5.25 -2.48 -3.73
N VAL A 160 -4.36 -3.04 -2.90
CA VAL A 160 -3.74 -4.34 -3.18
C VAL A 160 -4.77 -5.46 -3.00
N VAL A 161 -5.59 -5.40 -1.95
CA VAL A 161 -6.64 -6.39 -1.67
C VAL A 161 -7.64 -6.47 -2.83
N ASP A 162 -8.10 -5.33 -3.33
CA ASP A 162 -9.07 -5.25 -4.42
C ASP A 162 -8.49 -5.78 -5.73
N ALA A 163 -7.24 -5.41 -6.03
CA ALA A 163 -6.55 -5.89 -7.23
C ALA A 163 -6.28 -7.40 -7.16
N TYR A 164 -5.87 -7.92 -5.98
CA TYR A 164 -5.72 -9.35 -5.73
C TYR A 164 -7.05 -10.11 -5.93
N ALA A 165 -8.14 -9.62 -5.35
CA ALA A 165 -9.45 -10.24 -5.51
C ALA A 165 -9.87 -10.33 -6.99
N SER A 166 -9.59 -9.27 -7.76
CA SER A 166 -9.86 -9.25 -9.20
C SER A 166 -8.97 -10.23 -9.98
N ALA A 167 -7.68 -10.30 -9.67
CA ALA A 167 -6.73 -11.17 -10.36
C ALA A 167 -6.97 -12.66 -10.07
N THR A 168 -7.50 -12.99 -8.89
CA THR A 168 -7.69 -14.39 -8.46
C THR A 168 -9.11 -14.94 -8.71
N ALA A 169 -10.07 -14.11 -9.09
CA ALA A 169 -11.46 -14.53 -9.30
C ALA A 169 -11.59 -15.68 -10.31
N ASP A 170 -10.95 -15.56 -11.46
CA ASP A 170 -10.98 -16.60 -12.50
C ASP A 170 -10.22 -17.86 -12.07
N LEU A 171 -9.11 -17.71 -11.33
CA LEU A 171 -8.33 -18.84 -10.81
C LEU A 171 -9.16 -19.67 -9.81
N VAL A 172 -9.95 -19.02 -8.96
CA VAL A 172 -10.87 -19.71 -8.02
C VAL A 172 -11.91 -20.50 -8.78
N SER A 173 -12.59 -19.88 -9.76
CA SER A 173 -13.62 -20.53 -10.57
C SER A 173 -13.07 -21.72 -11.35
N ARG A 174 -11.87 -21.56 -11.93
CA ARG A 174 -11.19 -22.63 -12.67
C ARG A 174 -10.77 -23.78 -11.77
N TYR A 175 -10.25 -23.47 -10.57
CA TYR A 175 -9.90 -24.47 -9.57
C TYR A 175 -11.11 -25.32 -9.16
N ASP A 176 -12.25 -24.70 -8.89
CA ASP A 176 -13.47 -25.40 -8.47
C ASP A 176 -14.01 -26.28 -9.59
N SER A 177 -13.99 -25.83 -10.86
CA SER A 177 -14.36 -26.63 -12.02
C SER A 177 -13.46 -27.85 -12.17
N LEU A 178 -12.15 -27.67 -12.17
CA LEU A 178 -11.16 -28.76 -12.31
C LEU A 178 -11.25 -29.76 -11.16
N ARG A 179 -11.53 -29.32 -9.94
CA ARG A 179 -11.76 -30.18 -8.79
C ARG A 179 -12.99 -31.06 -8.98
N SER A 180 -14.06 -30.49 -9.53
CA SER A 180 -15.29 -31.25 -9.87
C SER A 180 -15.01 -32.31 -10.94
N ASP A 181 -14.26 -31.93 -11.99
CA ASP A 181 -13.88 -32.82 -13.06
C ASP A 181 -12.98 -33.98 -12.59
N ALA A 182 -12.02 -33.66 -11.70
CA ALA A 182 -11.17 -34.68 -11.06
C ALA A 182 -12.01 -35.69 -10.27
N ALA A 183 -12.94 -35.19 -9.43
CA ALA A 183 -13.83 -36.05 -8.65
C ALA A 183 -14.70 -36.97 -9.51
N SER A 184 -15.25 -36.43 -10.64
CA SER A 184 -16.01 -37.18 -11.59
C SER A 184 -15.21 -38.30 -12.28
N ASN A 185 -13.99 -38.00 -12.72
CA ASN A 185 -13.10 -38.99 -13.32
C ASN A 185 -12.70 -40.08 -12.31
N ASP A 186 -12.45 -39.73 -11.05
CA ASP A 186 -12.10 -40.65 -9.98
C ASP A 186 -13.28 -41.59 -9.65
N ALA A 187 -14.49 -41.08 -9.55
CA ALA A 187 -15.68 -41.87 -9.30
C ALA A 187 -15.88 -42.93 -10.41
N TYR A 188 -15.78 -42.50 -11.68
CA TYR A 188 -15.88 -43.43 -12.82
C TYR A 188 -14.81 -44.54 -12.79
N LEU A 189 -13.54 -44.16 -12.49
CA LEU A 189 -12.44 -45.12 -12.45
C LEU A 189 -12.56 -46.11 -11.29
N ARG A 190 -13.05 -45.69 -10.12
CA ARG A 190 -13.32 -46.59 -8.99
C ARG A 190 -14.41 -47.59 -9.33
N GLU A 191 -15.52 -47.14 -9.88
CA GLU A 191 -16.62 -48.02 -10.34
C GLU A 191 -16.11 -49.04 -11.37
N TYR A 192 -15.33 -48.55 -12.37
CA TYR A 192 -14.76 -49.41 -13.39
C TYR A 192 -13.82 -50.48 -12.84
N LEU A 193 -13.08 -50.17 -11.78
CA LEU A 193 -12.12 -51.07 -11.14
C LEU A 193 -12.77 -51.93 -10.02
N GLY A 194 -14.07 -51.77 -9.76
CA GLY A 194 -14.76 -52.45 -8.68
C GLY A 194 -14.25 -52.08 -7.27
N GLN A 195 -13.82 -50.84 -7.10
CA GLN A 195 -13.30 -50.28 -5.84
C GLN A 195 -14.31 -49.29 -5.25
N ASP A 196 -15.50 -49.73 -4.93
CA ASP A 196 -16.54 -48.94 -4.27
C ASP A 196 -16.23 -48.71 -2.79
#